data_52a6f136ec1a3dd06f6a2ede4a9cfa7a
#
_entry.id   52a6f136ec1a3dd06f6a2ede4a9cfa7a
#
_cell.length_a   1.000
_cell.length_b   1.000
_cell.length_c   1.000
_cell.angle_alpha   90.00
_cell.angle_beta   90.00
_cell.angle_gamma   90.00
#
_symmetry.space_group_name_H-M   'P 1'
#
loop_
_entity.id
_entity.type
_entity.pdbx_description
1 polymer ?
#
loop_
_entity_poly.entity_id
_entity_poly.type
_entity_poly.pdbx_seq_one_letter_code
_entity_poly.pdbx_strand_id
1 'polypeptide(L)'
;MRARTEIRHQGGFTVLEMLVALTVLGFLMVGLNEGVRTGLGMWSRQARQIGSIAELDSTARILRSLIDGIPLAPAVPADPAGPSRVISFSGTADRLVFVGDMPTGLGTTRLADITLALRGEQLVLLWIPHRREQTATPLPPNETELLRGVARIEFAYWGTPDPDSPATWLAQWNGLAMPQLIRIRVSFPEGDRRHWPDMIVAPQLGLPEVKRAPV
;
A
#
# COMPACT_ATOMS: atom_id res chain seq x y z
N MET A 1 26.78 -67.45 -57.15
CA MET A 1 26.54 -66.29 -56.25
C MET A 1 25.94 -65.18 -57.11
N ARG A 2 24.63 -64.95 -57.03
CA ARG A 2 23.95 -63.82 -57.71
C ARG A 2 23.62 -62.73 -56.68
N ALA A 3 24.29 -61.59 -56.80
CA ALA A 3 24.00 -60.43 -56.03
C ALA A 3 22.67 -59.82 -56.49
N ARG A 4 21.69 -59.68 -55.58
CA ARG A 4 20.43 -59.04 -55.80
C ARG A 4 20.57 -57.54 -55.48
N THR A 5 20.59 -56.75 -56.53
CA THR A 5 20.66 -55.30 -56.45
C THR A 5 19.30 -54.82 -56.07
N GLU A 6 19.11 -54.35 -54.81
CA GLU A 6 17.90 -53.66 -54.37
C GLU A 6 17.86 -52.25 -55.01
N ILE A 7 16.87 -52.02 -55.87
CA ILE A 7 16.58 -50.71 -56.44
C ILE A 7 15.83 -49.95 -55.41
N ARG A 8 16.49 -49.04 -54.71
CA ARG A 8 15.85 -48.03 -53.85
C ARG A 8 15.05 -47.09 -54.75
N HIS A 9 13.73 -47.16 -54.63
CA HIS A 9 12.82 -46.18 -55.24
C HIS A 9 13.04 -44.84 -54.52
N GLN A 10 13.67 -43.89 -55.17
CA GLN A 10 13.68 -42.49 -54.77
C GLN A 10 12.32 -41.89 -55.20
N GLY A 11 11.33 -41.87 -54.30
CA GLY A 11 10.12 -41.15 -54.51
C GLY A 11 10.36 -39.65 -54.37
N GLY A 12 10.29 -38.91 -55.48
CA GLY A 12 10.29 -37.44 -55.48
C GLY A 12 8.96 -36.94 -54.94
N PHE A 13 9.03 -35.86 -54.15
CA PHE A 13 7.83 -35.16 -53.65
C PHE A 13 6.98 -34.68 -54.82
N THR A 14 5.66 -34.93 -54.75
CA THR A 14 4.71 -34.45 -55.78
C THR A 14 4.34 -32.98 -55.48
N VAL A 15 4.08 -32.20 -56.54
CA VAL A 15 3.62 -30.81 -56.38
C VAL A 15 2.36 -30.72 -55.51
N LEU A 16 1.48 -31.71 -55.58
CA LEU A 16 0.26 -31.80 -54.74
C LEU A 16 0.62 -31.91 -53.26
N GLU A 17 1.62 -32.74 -52.91
CA GLU A 17 2.07 -32.94 -51.53
C GLU A 17 2.65 -31.67 -50.92
N MET A 18 3.42 -30.92 -51.72
CA MET A 18 3.94 -29.60 -51.30
C MET A 18 2.80 -28.60 -51.09
N LEU A 19 1.79 -28.59 -51.93
CA LEU A 19 0.65 -27.69 -51.82
C LEU A 19 -0.19 -27.99 -50.55
N VAL A 20 -0.43 -29.28 -50.27
CA VAL A 20 -1.13 -29.73 -49.07
C VAL A 20 -0.29 -29.38 -47.83
N ALA A 21 1.02 -29.61 -47.83
CA ALA A 21 1.89 -29.29 -46.73
C ALA A 21 1.89 -27.79 -46.41
N LEU A 22 1.95 -26.93 -47.45
CA LEU A 22 1.90 -25.47 -47.25
C LEU A 22 0.55 -24.99 -46.72
N THR A 23 -0.56 -25.57 -47.18
CA THR A 23 -1.89 -25.22 -46.65
C THR A 23 -2.05 -25.63 -45.18
N VAL A 24 -1.58 -26.82 -44.81
CA VAL A 24 -1.59 -27.28 -43.40
C VAL A 24 -0.71 -26.38 -42.53
N LEU A 25 0.49 -26.05 -43.01
CA LEU A 25 1.40 -25.15 -42.33
C LEU A 25 0.77 -23.77 -42.13
N GLY A 26 0.08 -23.24 -43.16
CA GLY A 26 -0.67 -21.97 -43.06
C GLY A 26 -1.74 -21.99 -41.95
N PHE A 27 -2.55 -23.06 -41.90
CA PHE A 27 -3.56 -23.23 -40.86
C PHE A 27 -2.92 -23.35 -39.47
N LEU A 28 -1.81 -24.06 -39.32
CA LEU A 28 -1.10 -24.17 -38.05
C LEU A 28 -0.55 -22.81 -37.59
N MET A 29 -0.02 -22.01 -38.51
CA MET A 29 0.48 -20.66 -38.20
C MET A 29 -0.64 -19.73 -37.73
N VAL A 30 -1.80 -19.77 -38.39
CA VAL A 30 -2.98 -18.99 -37.97
C VAL A 30 -3.45 -19.44 -36.58
N GLY A 31 -3.61 -20.76 -36.37
CA GLY A 31 -4.03 -21.31 -35.08
C GLY A 31 -3.06 -20.97 -33.93
N LEU A 32 -1.77 -21.04 -34.19
CA LEU A 32 -0.74 -20.67 -33.20
C LEU A 32 -0.82 -19.18 -32.85
N ASN A 33 -0.96 -18.31 -33.86
CA ASN A 33 -1.07 -16.88 -33.65
C ASN A 33 -2.30 -16.50 -32.79
N GLU A 34 -3.47 -17.08 -33.08
CA GLU A 34 -4.67 -16.87 -32.26
C GLU A 34 -4.52 -17.42 -30.85
N GLY A 35 -3.89 -18.58 -30.68
CA GLY A 35 -3.62 -19.17 -29.38
C GLY A 35 -2.70 -18.26 -28.52
N VAL A 36 -1.65 -17.71 -29.10
CA VAL A 36 -0.74 -16.77 -28.42
C VAL A 36 -1.46 -15.48 -28.04
N ARG A 37 -2.24 -14.88 -28.96
CA ARG A 37 -2.99 -13.64 -28.66
C ARG A 37 -3.98 -13.84 -27.51
N THR A 38 -4.70 -14.94 -27.51
CA THR A 38 -5.67 -15.27 -26.45
C THR A 38 -4.96 -15.51 -25.11
N GLY A 39 -3.87 -16.27 -25.11
CA GLY A 39 -3.06 -16.56 -23.95
C GLY A 39 -2.47 -15.29 -23.30
N LEU A 40 -1.88 -14.40 -24.12
CA LEU A 40 -1.34 -13.12 -23.63
C LEU A 40 -2.45 -12.20 -23.10
N GLY A 41 -3.64 -12.22 -23.71
CA GLY A 41 -4.78 -11.45 -23.24
C GLY A 41 -5.29 -11.91 -21.85
N MET A 42 -5.32 -13.21 -21.61
CA MET A 42 -5.67 -13.77 -20.30
C MET A 42 -4.61 -13.43 -19.24
N TRP A 43 -3.34 -13.58 -19.57
CA TRP A 43 -2.24 -13.26 -18.66
C TRP A 43 -2.25 -11.79 -18.23
N SER A 44 -2.44 -10.88 -19.17
CA SER A 44 -2.46 -9.44 -18.86
C SER A 44 -3.64 -9.03 -17.95
N ARG A 45 -4.77 -9.71 -18.03
CA ARG A 45 -5.91 -9.47 -17.12
C ARG A 45 -5.61 -9.99 -15.71
N GLN A 46 -5.02 -11.18 -15.62
CA GLN A 46 -4.65 -11.80 -14.34
C GLN A 46 -3.53 -11.03 -13.65
N ALA A 47 -2.52 -10.58 -14.40
CA ALA A 47 -1.43 -9.76 -13.86
C ALA A 47 -1.94 -8.42 -13.28
N ARG A 48 -2.91 -7.77 -13.93
CA ARG A 48 -3.52 -6.54 -13.41
C ARG A 48 -4.29 -6.77 -12.12
N GLN A 49 -5.01 -7.89 -12.01
CA GLN A 49 -5.76 -8.24 -10.79
C GLN A 49 -4.82 -8.57 -9.62
N ILE A 50 -3.73 -9.30 -9.87
CA ILE A 50 -2.70 -9.58 -8.86
C ILE A 50 -2.01 -8.29 -8.43
N GLY A 51 -1.70 -7.40 -9.38
CA GLY A 51 -1.08 -6.10 -9.10
C GLY A 51 -1.93 -5.23 -8.18
N SER A 52 -3.24 -5.16 -8.40
CA SER A 52 -4.16 -4.37 -7.56
C SER A 52 -4.27 -4.92 -6.13
N ILE A 53 -4.27 -6.23 -5.94
CA ILE A 53 -4.29 -6.85 -4.60
C ILE A 53 -2.96 -6.58 -3.88
N ALA A 54 -1.84 -6.71 -4.57
CA ALA A 54 -0.52 -6.44 -4.00
C ALA A 54 -0.36 -4.97 -3.59
N GLU A 55 -0.92 -4.03 -4.37
CA GLU A 55 -0.95 -2.60 -4.04
C GLU A 55 -1.74 -2.33 -2.75
N LEU A 56 -2.94 -2.90 -2.62
CA LEU A 56 -3.77 -2.77 -1.42
C LEU A 56 -3.06 -3.34 -0.18
N ASP A 57 -2.48 -4.53 -0.30
CA ASP A 57 -1.79 -5.18 0.80
C ASP A 57 -0.52 -4.43 1.23
N SER A 58 0.25 -3.90 0.26
CA SER A 58 1.42 -3.06 0.57
C SER A 58 1.02 -1.76 1.26
N THR A 59 -0.04 -1.11 0.80
CA THR A 59 -0.58 0.10 1.44
C THR A 59 -1.07 -0.18 2.85
N ALA A 60 -1.78 -1.29 3.07
CA ALA A 60 -2.24 -1.69 4.39
C ALA A 60 -1.09 -1.94 5.37
N ARG A 61 0.01 -2.58 4.89
CA ARG A 61 1.22 -2.76 5.70
C ARG A 61 1.91 -1.45 6.05
N ILE A 62 2.01 -0.53 5.08
CA ILE A 62 2.60 0.80 5.32
C ILE A 62 1.78 1.55 6.36
N LEU A 63 0.45 1.62 6.21
CA LEU A 63 -0.42 2.30 7.17
C LEU A 63 -0.32 1.70 8.57
N ARG A 64 -0.29 0.37 8.67
CA ARG A 64 -0.12 -0.32 9.96
C ARG A 64 1.24 0.02 10.58
N SER A 65 2.31 -0.07 9.82
CA SER A 65 3.66 0.25 10.30
C SER A 65 3.81 1.70 10.75
N LEU A 66 3.18 2.65 10.06
CA LEU A 66 3.20 4.07 10.44
C LEU A 66 2.45 4.32 11.75
N ILE A 67 1.30 3.65 11.95
CA ILE A 67 0.50 3.81 13.17
C ILE A 67 1.17 3.08 14.35
N ASP A 68 1.73 1.92 14.12
CA ASP A 68 2.51 1.17 15.12
C ASP A 68 3.75 1.95 15.57
N GLY A 69 4.33 2.77 14.69
CA GLY A 69 5.47 3.63 14.96
C GLY A 69 5.16 4.95 15.65
N ILE A 70 3.92 5.18 16.11
CA ILE A 70 3.57 6.38 16.88
C ILE A 70 4.15 6.25 18.28
N PRO A 71 5.11 7.12 18.69
CA PRO A 71 5.69 7.05 20.01
C PRO A 71 4.68 7.44 21.08
N LEU A 72 4.62 6.65 22.14
CA LEU A 72 3.80 6.89 23.34
C LEU A 72 4.38 7.94 24.28
N ALA A 73 5.41 8.63 23.88
CA ALA A 73 5.95 9.68 24.72
C ALA A 73 4.83 10.65 25.06
N PRO A 74 4.53 10.88 26.36
CA PRO A 74 3.66 11.95 26.73
C PRO A 74 4.21 13.20 26.08
N ALA A 75 3.34 13.98 25.44
CA ALA A 75 3.72 15.34 25.05
C ALA A 75 4.47 15.92 26.25
N VAL A 76 5.74 16.27 26.05
CA VAL A 76 6.55 16.90 27.11
C VAL A 76 5.66 17.95 27.75
N PRO A 77 5.49 17.97 29.10
CA PRO A 77 4.65 18.96 29.73
C PRO A 77 5.06 20.31 29.17
N ALA A 78 4.13 20.99 28.51
CA ALA A 78 4.41 22.33 28.01
C ALA A 78 4.89 23.14 29.20
N ASP A 79 6.10 23.70 29.09
CA ASP A 79 6.56 24.74 30.02
C ASP A 79 5.41 25.73 30.14
N PRO A 80 4.89 26.02 31.33
CA PRO A 80 3.75 26.92 31.51
C PRO A 80 3.97 28.32 30.94
N ALA A 81 5.17 28.64 30.52
CA ALA A 81 5.57 29.90 29.87
C ALA A 81 5.83 29.76 28.33
N GLY A 82 5.74 28.57 27.74
CA GLY A 82 6.05 28.34 26.32
C GLY A 82 4.81 28.29 25.43
N PRO A 83 4.91 28.78 24.19
CA PRO A 83 3.80 28.70 23.24
C PRO A 83 3.65 27.27 22.75
N SER A 84 2.39 26.82 22.80
CA SER A 84 1.83 25.72 22.02
C SER A 84 2.18 24.28 22.44
N ARG A 85 1.17 23.62 22.96
CA ARG A 85 1.02 22.18 22.98
C ARG A 85 1.41 21.59 21.63
N VAL A 86 2.50 20.83 21.60
CA VAL A 86 2.78 19.96 20.47
C VAL A 86 1.75 18.85 20.52
N ILE A 87 0.73 18.96 19.67
CA ILE A 87 -0.27 17.92 19.50
C ILE A 87 0.44 16.76 18.79
N SER A 88 0.77 15.72 19.54
CA SER A 88 1.43 14.54 18.97
C SER A 88 0.48 13.69 18.11
N PHE A 89 -0.83 13.89 18.27
CA PHE A 89 -1.88 13.16 17.56
C PHE A 89 -3.15 13.99 17.45
N SER A 90 -3.70 14.10 16.26
CA SER A 90 -5.06 14.63 16.03
C SER A 90 -5.67 13.94 14.80
N GLY A 91 -6.97 13.75 14.81
CA GLY A 91 -7.67 13.10 13.73
C GLY A 91 -9.06 13.64 13.48
N THR A 92 -9.44 13.71 12.23
CA THR A 92 -10.81 13.92 11.75
C THR A 92 -11.28 12.68 10.99
N ALA A 93 -12.50 12.68 10.50
CA ALA A 93 -13.02 11.55 9.72
C ALA A 93 -12.27 11.34 8.38
N ASP A 94 -11.63 12.35 7.83
CA ASP A 94 -10.97 12.35 6.52
C ASP A 94 -9.46 12.60 6.57
N ARG A 95 -8.94 12.95 7.75
CA ARG A 95 -7.53 13.30 7.93
C ARG A 95 -6.99 12.81 9.26
N LEU A 96 -5.78 12.26 9.23
CA LEU A 96 -5.06 11.83 10.41
C LEU A 96 -3.69 12.51 10.45
N VAL A 97 -3.37 13.16 11.56
CA VAL A 97 -2.10 13.87 11.80
C VAL A 97 -1.46 13.35 13.06
N PHE A 98 -0.19 12.97 12.98
CA PHE A 98 0.55 12.45 14.13
C PHE A 98 2.06 12.64 13.94
N VAL A 99 2.78 12.54 15.05
CA VAL A 99 4.24 12.44 15.03
C VAL A 99 4.60 10.96 15.11
N GLY A 100 5.43 10.49 14.21
CA GLY A 100 5.79 9.07 14.15
C GLY A 100 7.14 8.83 13.49
N ASP A 101 7.61 7.60 13.59
CA ASP A 101 8.83 7.15 12.96
C ASP A 101 8.64 6.94 11.46
N MET A 102 9.40 7.71 10.66
CA MET A 102 9.42 7.61 9.21
C MET A 102 10.69 6.89 8.76
N PRO A 103 10.58 5.75 8.03
CA PRO A 103 11.74 5.09 7.44
C PRO A 103 12.40 6.00 6.40
N THR A 104 13.69 6.28 6.55
CA THR A 104 14.45 7.17 5.64
C THR A 104 15.34 6.40 4.67
N GLY A 105 15.17 5.07 4.56
CA GLY A 105 16.07 4.19 3.82
C GLY A 105 17.26 3.75 4.65
N LEU A 106 18.04 2.77 4.17
CA LEU A 106 19.25 2.26 4.85
C LEU A 106 19.04 1.78 6.30
N GLY A 107 17.81 1.38 6.66
CA GLY A 107 17.50 0.85 8.01
C GLY A 107 17.48 1.91 9.12
N THR A 108 17.46 3.20 8.77
CA THR A 108 17.33 4.30 9.75
C THR A 108 15.90 4.85 9.74
N THR A 109 15.40 5.20 10.91
CA THR A 109 14.13 5.91 11.09
C THR A 109 14.38 7.33 11.57
N ARG A 110 13.49 8.24 11.19
CA ARG A 110 13.48 9.62 11.67
C ARG A 110 12.10 10.00 12.15
N LEU A 111 12.05 10.72 13.24
CA LEU A 111 10.80 11.31 13.72
C LEU A 111 10.30 12.35 12.71
N ALA A 112 9.05 12.24 12.32
CA ALA A 112 8.42 13.13 11.34
C ALA A 112 6.99 13.49 11.77
N ASP A 113 6.56 14.67 11.35
CA ASP A 113 5.17 15.08 11.39
C ASP A 113 4.48 14.48 10.16
N ILE A 114 3.58 13.56 10.37
CA ILE A 114 2.93 12.75 9.34
C ILE A 114 1.47 13.16 9.22
N THR A 115 1.02 13.34 7.99
CA THR A 115 -0.39 13.55 7.67
C THR A 115 -0.83 12.54 6.63
N LEU A 116 -1.90 11.81 6.92
CA LEU A 116 -2.64 10.97 5.98
C LEU A 116 -3.92 11.69 5.58
N ALA A 117 -4.14 11.87 4.30
CA ALA A 117 -5.33 12.54 3.77
C ALA A 117 -5.64 12.10 2.35
N LEU A 118 -6.87 12.35 1.91
CA LEU A 118 -7.26 12.19 0.52
C LEU A 118 -7.00 13.50 -0.23
N ARG A 119 -6.30 13.43 -1.37
CA ARG A 119 -6.13 14.51 -2.33
C ARG A 119 -6.69 14.10 -3.68
N GLY A 120 -7.83 14.69 -4.07
CA GLY A 120 -8.57 14.20 -5.22
C GLY A 120 -8.98 12.74 -5.01
N GLU A 121 -8.51 11.85 -5.86
CA GLU A 121 -8.75 10.40 -5.77
C GLU A 121 -7.50 9.62 -5.29
N GLN A 122 -6.57 10.29 -4.62
CA GLN A 122 -5.33 9.69 -4.15
C GLN A 122 -5.21 9.75 -2.63
N LEU A 123 -4.98 8.60 -2.00
CA LEU A 123 -4.55 8.56 -0.61
C LEU A 123 -3.07 8.94 -0.57
N VAL A 124 -2.77 10.04 0.09
CA VAL A 124 -1.42 10.58 0.19
C VAL A 124 -0.91 10.60 1.61
N LEU A 125 0.38 10.35 1.73
CA LEU A 125 1.18 10.53 2.92
C LEU A 125 2.00 11.79 2.75
N LEU A 126 1.74 12.79 3.60
CA LEU A 126 2.53 14.01 3.69
C LEU A 126 3.41 13.92 4.94
N TRP A 127 4.67 14.24 4.81
CA TRP A 127 5.55 14.20 5.98
C TRP A 127 6.61 15.30 5.93
N ILE A 128 6.98 15.79 7.13
CA ILE A 128 8.02 16.78 7.35
C ILE A 128 8.90 16.24 8.50
N PRO A 129 10.24 16.33 8.41
CA PRO A 129 11.10 15.96 9.54
C PRO A 129 10.69 16.73 10.80
N HIS A 130 10.40 16.00 11.89
CA HIS A 130 10.02 16.63 13.16
C HIS A 130 11.17 17.46 13.72
N ARG A 131 10.92 18.73 14.03
CA ARG A 131 11.89 19.64 14.61
C ARG A 131 11.36 20.14 15.94
N ARG A 132 12.23 20.12 16.95
CA ARG A 132 11.90 20.68 18.29
C ARG A 132 11.78 22.20 18.29
N GLU A 133 12.44 22.87 17.37
CA GLU A 133 12.40 24.33 17.23
C GLU A 133 11.56 24.70 16.00
N GLN A 134 10.58 25.56 16.20
CA GLN A 134 9.79 26.11 15.11
C GLN A 134 10.69 27.07 14.30
N THR A 135 11.10 26.63 13.14
CA THR A 135 11.79 27.51 12.19
C THR A 135 10.76 28.46 11.58
N ALA A 136 11.10 29.74 11.49
CA ALA A 136 10.21 30.80 10.97
C ALA A 136 9.66 30.54 9.55
N THR A 137 10.27 29.64 8.78
CA THR A 137 9.81 29.27 7.44
C THR A 137 9.38 27.79 7.44
N PRO A 138 8.10 27.49 7.22
CA PRO A 138 7.62 26.13 7.07
C PRO A 138 8.28 25.47 5.85
N LEU A 139 8.83 24.27 6.03
CA LEU A 139 9.31 23.46 4.93
C LEU A 139 8.11 22.89 4.14
N PRO A 140 8.19 22.84 2.81
CA PRO A 140 7.17 22.12 2.04
C PRO A 140 7.18 20.65 2.45
N PRO A 141 5.99 20.03 2.65
CA PRO A 141 5.91 18.63 2.98
C PRO A 141 6.36 17.75 1.81
N ASN A 142 7.07 16.69 2.13
CA ASN A 142 7.26 15.60 1.19
C ASN A 142 5.94 14.87 1.01
N GLU A 143 5.60 14.54 -0.22
CA GLU A 143 4.36 13.85 -0.58
C GLU A 143 4.68 12.48 -1.17
N THR A 144 4.01 11.46 -0.67
CA THR A 144 4.11 10.09 -1.19
C THR A 144 2.70 9.59 -1.44
N GLU A 145 2.42 9.19 -2.67
CA GLU A 145 1.17 8.55 -3.03
C GLU A 145 1.17 7.11 -2.51
N LEU A 146 0.15 6.74 -1.75
CA LEU A 146 -0.02 5.39 -1.20
C LEU A 146 -1.00 4.54 -2.02
N LEU A 147 -2.07 5.15 -2.54
CA LEU A 147 -3.12 4.42 -3.25
C LEU A 147 -3.87 5.37 -4.20
N ARG A 148 -4.18 4.88 -5.40
CA ARG A 148 -4.94 5.61 -6.45
C ARG A 148 -6.39 5.15 -6.55
N GLY A 149 -7.22 6.04 -7.14
CA GLY A 149 -8.62 5.77 -7.42
C GLY A 149 -9.42 5.52 -6.14
N VAL A 150 -9.14 6.27 -5.09
CA VAL A 150 -9.86 6.25 -3.82
C VAL A 150 -10.99 7.25 -3.88
N ALA A 151 -12.24 6.78 -3.74
CA ALA A 151 -13.39 7.67 -3.68
C ALA A 151 -13.52 8.34 -2.31
N ARG A 152 -13.22 7.60 -1.23
CA ARG A 152 -13.36 8.09 0.14
C ARG A 152 -12.43 7.36 1.08
N ILE A 153 -11.89 8.07 2.06
CA ILE A 153 -11.24 7.53 3.24
C ILE A 153 -12.03 7.94 4.48
N GLU A 154 -12.15 7.04 5.44
CA GLU A 154 -12.79 7.32 6.72
C GLU A 154 -11.93 6.81 7.87
N PHE A 155 -11.62 7.71 8.80
CA PHE A 155 -10.96 7.38 10.06
C PHE A 155 -12.00 7.40 11.19
N ALA A 156 -11.86 6.48 12.13
CA ALA A 156 -12.59 6.52 13.39
C ALA A 156 -11.67 6.06 14.52
N TYR A 157 -11.91 6.59 15.70
CA TYR A 157 -11.02 6.48 16.84
C TYR A 157 -11.77 5.86 18.01
N TRP A 158 -11.21 4.82 18.62
CA TRP A 158 -11.79 4.19 19.81
C TRP A 158 -11.01 4.59 21.05
N GLY A 159 -11.71 5.00 22.08
CA GLY A 159 -11.13 5.30 23.38
C GLY A 159 -12.00 6.24 24.20
N THR A 160 -11.41 6.73 25.28
CA THR A 160 -12.01 7.70 26.18
C THR A 160 -11.31 9.05 25.97
N PRO A 161 -11.96 10.03 25.31
CA PRO A 161 -11.36 11.36 25.14
C PRO A 161 -11.17 12.08 26.47
N ASP A 162 -12.06 11.84 27.42
CA ASP A 162 -12.05 12.36 28.78
C ASP A 162 -12.04 11.21 29.79
N PRO A 163 -11.34 11.35 30.92
CA PRO A 163 -11.19 10.27 31.92
C PRO A 163 -12.50 9.68 32.44
N ASP A 164 -13.56 10.51 32.51
CA ASP A 164 -14.86 10.13 33.05
C ASP A 164 -15.86 9.61 31.99
N SER A 165 -15.49 9.58 30.74
CA SER A 165 -16.35 9.15 29.63
C SER A 165 -16.15 7.67 29.32
N PRO A 166 -17.20 6.91 28.91
CA PRO A 166 -17.04 5.55 28.44
C PRO A 166 -16.30 5.52 27.11
N ALA A 167 -15.54 4.46 26.87
CA ALA A 167 -14.89 4.24 25.57
C ALA A 167 -15.94 4.09 24.47
N THR A 168 -15.77 4.83 23.39
CA THR A 168 -16.67 4.80 22.23
C THR A 168 -15.93 5.11 20.93
N TRP A 169 -16.58 4.82 19.79
CA TRP A 169 -16.09 5.22 18.48
C TRP A 169 -16.42 6.68 18.19
N LEU A 170 -15.39 7.47 17.90
CA LEU A 170 -15.48 8.88 17.58
C LEU A 170 -14.97 9.15 16.17
N ALA A 171 -15.61 10.05 15.43
CA ALA A 171 -15.19 10.52 14.13
C ALA A 171 -14.06 11.58 14.19
N GLN A 172 -13.81 12.13 15.37
CA GLN A 172 -12.76 13.12 15.61
C GLN A 172 -12.04 12.79 16.90
N TRP A 173 -10.73 13.06 16.93
CA TRP A 173 -9.89 12.86 18.10
C TRP A 173 -8.95 14.03 18.30
N ASN A 174 -9.20 14.77 19.37
CA ASN A 174 -8.37 15.90 19.81
C ASN A 174 -7.98 15.76 21.28
N GLY A 175 -8.10 14.54 21.84
CA GLY A 175 -7.79 14.24 23.23
C GLY A 175 -6.29 14.33 23.52
N LEU A 176 -5.96 14.55 24.82
CA LEU A 176 -4.57 14.53 25.29
C LEU A 176 -3.99 13.11 25.30
N ALA A 177 -4.84 12.11 25.49
CA ALA A 177 -4.46 10.71 25.42
C ALA A 177 -4.57 10.19 23.97
N MET A 178 -3.78 9.18 23.66
CA MET A 178 -3.88 8.48 22.38
C MET A 178 -5.15 7.63 22.32
N PRO A 179 -5.78 7.49 21.14
CA PRO A 179 -6.85 6.53 20.97
C PRO A 179 -6.29 5.11 21.13
N GLN A 180 -7.09 4.22 21.67
CA GLN A 180 -6.70 2.81 21.85
C GLN A 180 -6.71 2.05 20.51
N LEU A 181 -7.68 2.38 19.61
CA LEU A 181 -7.79 1.80 18.29
C LEU A 181 -8.08 2.90 17.26
N ILE A 182 -7.54 2.70 16.08
CA ILE A 182 -7.81 3.53 14.89
C ILE A 182 -8.38 2.62 13.81
N ARG A 183 -9.58 2.94 13.33
CA ARG A 183 -10.20 2.24 12.21
C ARG A 183 -10.00 3.06 10.94
N ILE A 184 -9.58 2.39 9.87
CA ILE A 184 -9.35 2.98 8.55
C ILE A 184 -10.21 2.23 7.54
N ARG A 185 -11.12 2.94 6.88
CA ARG A 185 -11.93 2.47 5.78
C ARG A 185 -11.55 3.20 4.51
N VAL A 186 -11.37 2.45 3.43
CA VAL A 186 -11.15 3.01 2.10
C VAL A 186 -12.26 2.51 1.20
N SER A 187 -12.91 3.43 0.50
CA SER A 187 -13.95 3.12 -0.48
C SER A 187 -13.46 3.53 -1.87
N PHE A 188 -13.80 2.71 -2.85
CA PHE A 188 -13.49 2.93 -4.26
C PHE A 188 -14.72 3.41 -5.02
N PRO A 189 -14.56 4.03 -6.21
CA PRO A 189 -15.66 4.43 -7.05
C PRO A 189 -16.56 3.24 -7.45
N GLU A 190 -17.80 3.54 -7.79
CA GLU A 190 -18.77 2.55 -8.27
C GLU A 190 -18.23 1.82 -9.51
N GLY A 191 -18.31 0.49 -9.51
CA GLY A 191 -17.77 -0.36 -10.58
C GLY A 191 -16.31 -0.81 -10.36
N ASP A 192 -15.59 -0.28 -9.40
CA ASP A 192 -14.26 -0.79 -9.03
C ASP A 192 -14.41 -2.13 -8.28
N ARG A 193 -13.62 -3.11 -8.68
CA ARG A 193 -13.64 -4.45 -8.06
C ARG A 193 -12.71 -4.59 -6.86
N ARG A 194 -11.91 -3.55 -6.57
CA ARG A 194 -11.05 -3.55 -5.39
C ARG A 194 -11.91 -3.47 -4.14
N HIS A 195 -11.56 -4.24 -3.15
CA HIS A 195 -12.22 -4.22 -1.85
C HIS A 195 -11.15 -4.03 -0.77
N TRP A 196 -11.33 -3.01 0.05
CA TRP A 196 -10.50 -2.77 1.21
C TRP A 196 -11.23 -3.30 2.45
N PRO A 197 -10.66 -4.26 3.18
CA PRO A 197 -11.26 -4.71 4.44
C PRO A 197 -11.16 -3.61 5.49
N ASP A 198 -12.12 -3.56 6.42
CA ASP A 198 -12.01 -2.66 7.56
C ASP A 198 -10.70 -2.95 8.31
N MET A 199 -9.80 -1.98 8.34
CA MET A 199 -8.54 -2.08 9.03
C MET A 199 -8.65 -1.41 10.40
N ILE A 200 -8.39 -2.18 11.45
CA ILE A 200 -8.31 -1.67 12.82
C ILE A 200 -6.88 -1.88 13.30
N VAL A 201 -6.25 -0.81 13.75
CA VAL A 201 -4.88 -0.80 14.24
C VAL A 201 -4.87 -0.22 15.65
N ALA A 202 -4.15 -0.87 16.56
CA ALA A 202 -3.84 -0.33 17.87
C ALA A 202 -2.48 0.36 17.77
N PRO A 203 -2.37 1.67 18.04
CA PRO A 203 -1.07 2.28 18.24
C PRO A 203 -0.33 1.47 19.31
N GLN A 204 0.89 1.02 19.00
CA GLN A 204 1.59 0.20 19.98
C GLN A 204 1.81 1.02 21.24
N LEU A 205 1.25 0.53 22.33
CA LEU A 205 1.61 0.94 23.67
C LEU A 205 3.02 0.40 23.96
N GLY A 206 4.07 1.06 23.42
CA GLY A 206 5.43 0.70 23.70
C GLY A 206 5.60 0.72 25.22
N LEU A 207 5.78 -0.46 25.79
CA LEU A 207 6.29 -0.53 27.14
C LEU A 207 7.62 0.25 27.15
N PRO A 208 7.82 1.20 28.08
CA PRO A 208 9.08 1.89 28.17
C PRO A 208 10.15 0.80 28.33
N GLU A 209 11.12 0.80 27.41
CA GLU A 209 12.27 -0.09 27.48
C GLU A 209 12.94 0.17 28.84
N VAL A 210 12.75 -0.74 29.77
CA VAL A 210 13.44 -0.70 31.07
C VAL A 210 14.92 -0.88 30.74
N LYS A 211 15.63 0.23 30.61
CA LYS A 211 17.06 0.28 30.48
C LYS A 211 17.61 -0.41 31.71
N ARG A 212 17.96 -1.71 31.57
CA ARG A 212 18.68 -2.44 32.62
C ARG A 212 19.97 -1.68 32.88
N ALA A 213 20.08 -1.13 34.08
CA ALA A 213 21.33 -0.57 34.55
C ALA A 213 22.41 -1.66 34.46
N PRO A 214 23.62 -1.34 33.97
CA PRO A 214 24.72 -2.31 34.03
C PRO A 214 25.05 -2.57 35.51
N VAL A 215 25.17 -3.88 35.83
CA VAL A 215 25.68 -4.37 37.13
C VAL A 215 27.17 -4.11 37.20
#